data_32a992fe3b3fbb5c12828b4aee037fd8
#
_entry.id   32a992fe3b3fbb5c12828b4aee037fd8
#
_cell.length_a   1.000
_cell.length_b   1.000
_cell.length_c   1.000
_cell.angle_alpha   90.00
_cell.angle_beta   90.00
_cell.angle_gamma   90.00
#
_symmetry.space_group_name_H-M   'P 1'
#
loop_
_entity.id
_entity.type
_entity.pdbx_description
1 polymer ?
#
loop_
_entity_poly.entity_id
_entity_poly.type
_entity_poly.pdbx_seq_one_letter_code
_entity_poly.pdbx_strand_id
1 'polypeptide(L)'
;MDNTYKSCFRDDISVYMEERFHELSKDAFRHCRHAVMSFDEYLNGLALDEKRITFEIVEGWIQDTSSGITTNTTAQHVHYIRHFLLYLSGCGYSCAIPRNIRSRDTYVPYLFSDDELARLFLTVDSIDNREPPKNTWAHLEMPMLLRLLYCCGMRVGEAVNITVGDIDFVRQTILLRVTKKYKQRLVPVSSELAELLYRYCVSMGILQEPQVFVFPGADMYSPLSANSAKNYFKAIMKRAGITREGYGRRERGPCLHCLRHTFAVKSFAKNERNGMNARDAVPFLSTYLGHDSLQETEKYLKYSGDHFSDAVKMFDEFTGGLFPEVKFDA
;
A
#
# COMPACT_ATOMS: atom_id res chain seq x y z
N MET A 1 24.75 19.14 19.15
CA MET A 1 24.43 19.07 17.71
C MET A 1 24.72 17.66 17.26
N ASP A 2 23.69 16.94 16.84
CA ASP A 2 23.82 15.54 16.45
C ASP A 2 24.67 15.46 15.17
N ASN A 3 25.81 14.80 15.23
CA ASN A 3 26.80 14.71 14.14
C ASN A 3 26.35 13.67 13.09
N THR A 4 25.08 13.76 12.67
CA THR A 4 24.43 12.77 11.79
C THR A 4 24.94 12.87 10.36
N TYR A 5 25.31 14.06 9.87
CA TYR A 5 25.79 14.31 8.51
C TYR A 5 27.27 14.62 8.51
N LYS A 6 28.01 14.20 7.45
CA LYS A 6 29.46 14.16 7.44
C LYS A 6 30.11 14.97 6.32
N SER A 7 29.37 15.22 5.21
CA SER A 7 29.92 15.93 4.05
C SER A 7 30.14 17.42 4.34
N CYS A 8 30.76 18.13 3.42
CA CYS A 8 30.92 19.58 3.50
C CYS A 8 29.57 20.34 3.52
N PHE A 9 28.45 19.67 3.18
CA PHE A 9 27.08 20.20 3.21
C PHE A 9 26.30 19.87 4.50
N ARG A 10 26.91 19.31 5.53
CA ARG A 10 26.24 18.84 6.77
C ARG A 10 25.33 19.89 7.41
N ASP A 11 25.75 21.15 7.44
CA ASP A 11 25.00 22.23 8.07
C ASP A 11 23.78 22.61 7.22
N ASP A 12 23.95 22.67 5.89
CA ASP A 12 22.87 22.90 4.93
C ASP A 12 21.85 21.75 4.93
N ILE A 13 22.32 20.51 5.05
CA ILE A 13 21.47 19.33 5.18
C ILE A 13 20.65 19.40 6.47
N SER A 14 21.24 19.81 7.57
CA SER A 14 20.54 19.90 8.86
C SER A 14 19.38 20.89 8.79
N VAL A 15 19.60 22.08 8.21
CA VAL A 15 18.56 23.10 8.02
C VAL A 15 17.47 22.59 7.07
N TYR A 16 17.84 22.02 5.92
CA TYR A 16 16.89 21.45 4.97
C TYR A 16 16.02 20.36 5.58
N MET A 17 16.61 19.47 6.38
CA MET A 17 15.87 18.36 7.00
C MET A 17 14.92 18.85 8.11
N GLU A 18 15.25 19.93 8.81
CA GLU A 18 14.37 20.55 9.78
C GLU A 18 13.13 21.13 9.10
N GLU A 19 13.28 21.85 7.98
CA GLU A 19 12.15 22.33 7.17
C GLU A 19 11.28 21.16 6.67
N ARG A 20 11.89 20.11 6.12
CA ARG A 20 11.16 18.94 5.62
C ARG A 20 10.43 18.17 6.71
N PHE A 21 10.91 18.19 7.95
CA PHE A 21 10.22 17.54 9.07
C PHE A 21 8.82 18.13 9.31
N HIS A 22 8.67 19.43 9.12
CA HIS A 22 7.39 20.12 9.29
C HIS A 22 6.45 20.00 8.08
N GLU A 23 6.99 19.79 6.88
CA GLU A 23 6.21 19.74 5.64
C GLU A 23 5.76 18.33 5.23
N LEU A 24 6.57 17.32 5.53
CA LEU A 24 6.36 15.96 5.07
C LEU A 24 5.61 15.11 6.10
N SER A 25 4.80 14.15 5.60
CA SER A 25 4.29 13.09 6.47
C SER A 25 5.45 12.25 7.06
N LYS A 26 5.23 11.60 8.21
CA LYS A 26 6.25 10.76 8.88
C LYS A 26 6.92 9.75 7.94
N ASP A 27 6.16 9.11 7.07
CA ASP A 27 6.69 8.14 6.11
C ASP A 27 7.47 8.82 4.98
N ALA A 28 6.97 9.92 4.42
CA ALA A 28 7.67 10.69 3.40
C ALA A 28 8.98 11.28 3.94
N PHE A 29 8.97 11.81 5.18
CA PHE A 29 10.16 12.30 5.85
C PHE A 29 11.20 11.20 6.05
N ARG A 30 10.80 9.99 6.48
CA ARG A 30 11.70 8.85 6.63
C ARG A 30 12.39 8.49 5.31
N HIS A 31 11.64 8.47 4.20
CA HIS A 31 12.21 8.20 2.87
C HIS A 31 13.11 9.34 2.39
N CYS A 32 12.73 10.59 2.61
CA CYS A 32 13.57 11.76 2.33
C CYS A 32 14.89 11.68 3.10
N ARG A 33 14.82 11.45 4.41
CA ARG A 33 16.01 11.32 5.28
C ARG A 33 16.94 10.21 4.79
N HIS A 34 16.40 9.06 4.42
CA HIS A 34 17.21 7.95 3.91
C HIS A 34 17.95 8.32 2.62
N ALA A 35 17.27 8.97 1.68
CA ALA A 35 17.89 9.42 0.43
C ALA A 35 18.99 10.47 0.69
N VAL A 36 18.71 11.45 1.57
CA VAL A 36 19.67 12.52 1.92
C VAL A 36 20.88 11.95 2.65
N MET A 37 20.70 11.01 3.60
CA MET A 37 21.82 10.34 4.26
C MET A 37 22.69 9.56 3.29
N SER A 38 22.09 8.82 2.35
CA SER A 38 22.83 8.11 1.31
C SER A 38 23.65 9.05 0.43
N PHE A 39 23.08 10.21 0.10
CA PHE A 39 23.79 11.22 -0.70
C PHE A 39 24.91 11.91 0.08
N ASP A 40 24.68 12.25 1.36
CA ASP A 40 25.69 12.80 2.26
C ASP A 40 26.90 11.87 2.44
N GLU A 41 26.61 10.56 2.63
CA GLU A 41 27.67 9.55 2.75
C GLU A 41 28.50 9.44 1.47
N TYR A 42 27.84 9.47 0.32
CA TYR A 42 28.52 9.49 -0.99
C TYR A 42 29.40 10.74 -1.17
N LEU A 43 28.86 11.95 -0.89
CA LEU A 43 29.60 13.20 -0.96
C LEU A 43 30.80 13.23 0.00
N ASN A 44 30.62 12.70 1.22
CA ASN A 44 31.69 12.58 2.18
C ASN A 44 32.85 11.67 1.67
N GLY A 45 32.50 10.59 0.97
CA GLY A 45 33.49 9.70 0.35
C GLY A 45 34.32 10.35 -0.78
N LEU A 46 33.75 11.37 -1.43
CA LEU A 46 34.45 12.11 -2.49
C LEU A 46 35.44 13.16 -1.95
N ALA A 47 35.39 13.51 -0.66
CA ALA A 47 36.22 14.52 -0.03
C ALA A 47 36.33 15.82 -0.84
N LEU A 48 35.16 16.41 -1.17
CA LEU A 48 35.07 17.59 -2.04
C LEU A 48 35.82 18.80 -1.45
N ASP A 49 36.69 19.40 -2.23
CA ASP A 49 37.42 20.61 -1.86
C ASP A 49 36.52 21.87 -1.89
N GLU A 50 35.51 21.86 -2.75
CA GLU A 50 34.56 22.96 -2.95
C GLU A 50 33.11 22.51 -2.77
N LYS A 51 32.26 23.39 -2.25
CA LYS A 51 30.80 23.18 -2.16
C LYS A 51 30.13 23.34 -3.54
N ARG A 52 30.51 22.48 -4.48
CA ARG A 52 29.97 22.41 -5.83
C ARG A 52 29.54 20.99 -6.16
N ILE A 53 28.34 20.80 -6.69
CA ILE A 53 27.81 19.49 -7.09
C ILE A 53 27.67 19.47 -8.61
N THR A 54 28.55 18.73 -9.28
CA THR A 54 28.54 18.58 -10.72
C THR A 54 27.58 17.46 -11.16
N PHE A 55 27.37 17.37 -12.48
CA PHE A 55 26.53 16.32 -13.05
C PHE A 55 27.13 14.93 -12.84
N GLU A 56 28.44 14.82 -12.94
CA GLU A 56 29.20 13.57 -12.72
C GLU A 56 29.03 13.06 -11.29
N ILE A 57 29.03 13.95 -10.29
CA ILE A 57 28.80 13.60 -8.88
C ILE A 57 27.39 13.02 -8.72
N VAL A 58 26.38 13.67 -9.27
CA VAL A 58 24.99 13.21 -9.15
C VAL A 58 24.77 11.89 -9.87
N GLU A 59 25.29 11.73 -11.09
CA GLU A 59 25.20 10.48 -11.83
C GLU A 59 25.94 9.34 -11.15
N GLY A 60 27.14 9.59 -10.63
CA GLY A 60 27.90 8.61 -9.86
C GLY A 60 27.12 8.11 -8.64
N TRP A 61 26.49 9.01 -7.88
CA TRP A 61 25.62 8.61 -6.77
C TRP A 61 24.40 7.81 -7.25
N ILE A 62 23.76 8.19 -8.36
CA ILE A 62 22.61 7.45 -8.91
C ILE A 62 23.05 6.03 -9.30
N GLN A 63 24.20 5.85 -9.91
CA GLN A 63 24.72 4.54 -10.31
C GLN A 63 25.04 3.68 -9.09
N ASP A 64 25.73 4.23 -8.10
CA ASP A 64 26.06 3.56 -6.85
C ASP A 64 24.80 3.09 -6.12
N THR A 65 23.86 4.00 -5.90
CA THR A 65 22.60 3.70 -5.20
C THR A 65 21.73 2.70 -5.98
N SER A 66 21.71 2.76 -7.32
CA SER A 66 20.84 1.89 -8.13
C SER A 66 21.30 0.43 -8.15
N SER A 67 22.55 0.14 -7.82
CA SER A 67 23.10 -1.23 -7.84
C SER A 67 22.41 -2.19 -6.87
N GLY A 68 21.84 -1.69 -5.76
CA GLY A 68 21.24 -2.48 -4.68
C GLY A 68 19.72 -2.40 -4.56
N ILE A 69 19.05 -1.47 -5.25
CA ILE A 69 17.63 -1.16 -5.06
C ILE A 69 16.82 -1.23 -6.37
N THR A 70 15.49 -1.17 -6.26
CA THR A 70 14.61 -1.18 -7.45
C THR A 70 14.60 0.17 -8.15
N THR A 71 14.34 0.18 -9.47
CA THR A 71 14.21 1.42 -10.27
C THR A 71 13.22 2.41 -9.65
N ASN A 72 12.10 1.94 -9.06
CA ASN A 72 11.13 2.80 -8.41
C ASN A 72 11.68 3.42 -7.11
N THR A 73 12.49 2.69 -6.36
CA THR A 73 13.16 3.22 -5.17
C THR A 73 14.22 4.24 -5.57
N THR A 74 15.01 3.95 -6.62
CA THR A 74 15.97 4.91 -7.19
C THR A 74 15.28 6.19 -7.65
N ALA A 75 14.16 6.06 -8.38
CA ALA A 75 13.36 7.21 -8.81
C ALA A 75 12.87 8.06 -7.63
N GLN A 76 12.45 7.42 -6.54
CA GLN A 76 12.04 8.10 -5.31
C GLN A 76 13.22 8.81 -4.63
N HIS A 77 14.39 8.18 -4.54
CA HIS A 77 15.59 8.80 -3.98
C HIS A 77 16.01 10.01 -4.83
N VAL A 78 16.05 9.87 -6.15
CA VAL A 78 16.39 10.98 -7.08
C VAL A 78 15.40 12.13 -6.94
N HIS A 79 14.11 11.84 -6.76
CA HIS A 79 13.11 12.87 -6.49
C HIS A 79 13.43 13.69 -5.25
N TYR A 80 13.76 13.06 -4.11
CA TYR A 80 14.13 13.77 -2.89
C TYR A 80 15.43 14.53 -3.02
N ILE A 81 16.46 13.94 -3.63
CA ILE A 81 17.74 14.62 -3.83
C ILE A 81 17.62 15.79 -4.82
N ARG A 82 16.79 15.66 -5.85
CA ARG A 82 16.45 16.78 -6.71
C ARG A 82 15.91 17.98 -5.93
N HIS A 83 15.02 17.77 -4.97
CA HIS A 83 14.50 18.83 -4.11
C HIS A 83 15.57 19.43 -3.20
N PHE A 84 16.46 18.62 -2.65
CA PHE A 84 17.61 19.10 -1.88
C PHE A 84 18.58 19.93 -2.74
N LEU A 85 18.91 19.49 -3.96
CA LEU A 85 19.77 20.24 -4.87
C LEU A 85 19.14 21.57 -5.33
N LEU A 86 17.82 21.62 -5.49
CA LEU A 86 17.10 22.88 -5.76
C LEU A 86 17.18 23.83 -4.56
N TYR A 87 17.06 23.32 -3.35
CA TYR A 87 17.26 24.10 -2.13
C TYR A 87 18.69 24.67 -2.06
N LEU A 88 19.71 23.85 -2.25
CA LEU A 88 21.11 24.31 -2.29
C LEU A 88 21.35 25.35 -3.38
N SER A 89 20.76 25.17 -4.55
CA SER A 89 20.84 26.17 -5.64
C SER A 89 20.19 27.49 -5.23
N GLY A 90 19.08 27.45 -4.48
CA GLY A 90 18.47 28.63 -3.87
C GLY A 90 19.33 29.31 -2.82
N CYS A 91 20.18 28.56 -2.14
CA CYS A 91 21.20 29.09 -1.21
C CYS A 91 22.45 29.65 -1.90
N GLY A 92 22.50 29.62 -3.24
CA GLY A 92 23.61 30.17 -4.03
C GLY A 92 24.72 29.17 -4.40
N TYR A 93 24.55 27.89 -4.07
CA TYR A 93 25.52 26.85 -4.48
C TYR A 93 25.35 26.44 -5.95
N SER A 94 26.45 26.14 -6.62
CA SER A 94 26.43 25.58 -7.97
C SER A 94 26.09 24.09 -7.92
N CYS A 95 24.83 23.74 -8.28
CA CYS A 95 24.35 22.37 -8.23
C CYS A 95 23.74 21.91 -9.55
N ALA A 96 24.18 20.76 -10.06
CA ALA A 96 23.54 20.09 -11.18
C ALA A 96 22.24 19.41 -10.73
N ILE A 97 21.14 19.73 -11.39
CA ILE A 97 19.81 19.21 -11.05
C ILE A 97 19.48 18.02 -11.96
N PRO A 98 19.40 16.77 -11.44
CA PRO A 98 19.08 15.60 -12.25
C PRO A 98 17.65 15.66 -12.79
N ARG A 99 17.39 14.98 -13.92
CA ARG A 99 16.02 14.73 -14.39
C ARG A 99 15.35 13.68 -13.53
N ASN A 100 14.03 13.80 -13.37
CA ASN A 100 13.26 12.75 -12.70
C ASN A 100 13.37 11.44 -13.51
N ILE A 101 13.65 10.35 -12.80
CA ILE A 101 13.63 9.01 -13.39
C ILE A 101 12.15 8.56 -13.48
N ARG A 102 11.74 8.12 -14.68
CA ARG A 102 10.40 7.55 -14.86
C ARG A 102 10.32 6.21 -14.12
N SER A 103 9.43 6.12 -13.14
CA SER A 103 9.08 4.84 -12.54
C SER A 103 8.32 4.00 -13.56
N ARG A 104 8.70 2.71 -13.71
CA ARG A 104 7.91 1.75 -14.48
C ARG A 104 6.97 1.04 -13.52
N ASP A 105 5.67 1.13 -13.79
CA ASP A 105 4.67 0.35 -13.04
C ASP A 105 4.63 -1.08 -13.60
N THR A 106 5.55 -1.89 -13.11
CA THR A 106 5.64 -3.33 -13.41
C THR A 106 5.00 -4.17 -12.29
N TYR A 107 4.34 -3.50 -11.33
CA TYR A 107 3.74 -4.19 -10.20
C TYR A 107 2.48 -4.94 -10.61
N VAL A 108 2.53 -6.26 -10.49
CA VAL A 108 1.36 -7.14 -10.58
C VAL A 108 0.89 -7.42 -9.14
N PRO A 109 -0.33 -7.01 -8.76
CA PRO A 109 -0.83 -7.30 -7.43
C PRO A 109 -1.10 -8.78 -7.27
N TYR A 110 -0.78 -9.32 -6.09
CA TYR A 110 -1.26 -10.65 -5.71
C TYR A 110 -2.77 -10.58 -5.50
N LEU A 111 -3.52 -11.50 -6.11
CA LEU A 111 -4.96 -11.66 -5.95
C LEU A 111 -5.22 -12.99 -5.26
N PHE A 112 -5.92 -12.94 -4.14
CA PHE A 112 -6.32 -14.15 -3.42
C PHE A 112 -7.38 -14.93 -4.22
N SER A 113 -7.17 -16.23 -4.39
CA SER A 113 -8.19 -17.15 -4.89
C SER A 113 -9.31 -17.35 -3.86
N ASP A 114 -10.44 -17.89 -4.27
CA ASP A 114 -11.56 -18.18 -3.34
C ASP A 114 -11.16 -19.23 -2.30
N ASP A 115 -10.37 -20.23 -2.69
CA ASP A 115 -9.82 -21.24 -1.77
C ASP A 115 -8.86 -20.63 -0.74
N GLU A 116 -7.97 -19.73 -1.16
CA GLU A 116 -7.07 -19.03 -0.25
C GLU A 116 -7.81 -18.12 0.72
N LEU A 117 -8.85 -17.41 0.23
CA LEU A 117 -9.70 -16.61 1.11
C LEU A 117 -10.45 -17.49 2.12
N ALA A 118 -11.01 -18.62 1.69
CA ALA A 118 -11.68 -19.55 2.58
C ALA A 118 -10.72 -20.06 3.67
N ARG A 119 -9.53 -20.53 3.29
CA ARG A 119 -8.48 -20.97 4.24
C ARG A 119 -8.04 -19.85 5.16
N LEU A 120 -7.86 -18.63 4.64
CA LEU A 120 -7.46 -17.47 5.41
C LEU A 120 -8.50 -17.14 6.50
N PHE A 121 -9.79 -17.07 6.13
CA PHE A 121 -10.86 -16.75 7.08
C PHE A 121 -11.11 -17.89 8.07
N LEU A 122 -11.09 -19.15 7.65
CA LEU A 122 -11.15 -20.29 8.57
C LEU A 122 -10.00 -20.26 9.58
N THR A 123 -8.79 -19.97 9.13
CA THR A 123 -7.62 -19.89 10.00
C THR A 123 -7.73 -18.74 11.00
N VAL A 124 -8.12 -17.55 10.55
CA VAL A 124 -8.19 -16.38 11.44
C VAL A 124 -9.30 -16.53 12.47
N ASP A 125 -10.43 -17.15 12.11
CA ASP A 125 -11.57 -17.40 13.03
C ASP A 125 -11.27 -18.51 14.05
N SER A 126 -10.26 -19.37 13.76
CA SER A 126 -9.82 -20.45 14.67
C SER A 126 -8.68 -20.04 15.62
N ILE A 127 -8.29 -18.77 15.65
CA ILE A 127 -7.23 -18.30 16.55
C ILE A 127 -7.74 -18.40 18.00
N ASP A 128 -7.07 -19.23 18.81
CA ASP A 128 -7.37 -19.35 20.24
C ASP A 128 -6.71 -18.19 21.02
N ASN A 129 -7.42 -17.64 21.99
CA ASN A 129 -6.91 -16.63 22.91
C ASN A 129 -5.78 -17.15 23.84
N ARG A 130 -5.61 -18.48 23.93
CA ARG A 130 -4.54 -19.15 24.68
C ARG A 130 -3.21 -19.20 23.95
N GLU A 131 -3.21 -18.95 22.64
CA GLU A 131 -1.97 -18.91 21.87
C GLU A 131 -1.37 -17.50 21.87
N PRO A 132 -0.08 -17.32 22.22
CA PRO A 132 0.50 -16.01 22.28
C PRO A 132 0.59 -15.36 20.90
N PRO A 133 -0.07 -14.24 20.71
CA PRO A 133 0.67 -13.02 20.47
C PRO A 133 0.60 -12.15 21.72
N LYS A 134 1.58 -11.30 21.90
CA LYS A 134 1.70 -10.38 23.05
C LYS A 134 0.50 -9.41 23.20
N ASN A 135 -0.40 -9.34 22.23
CA ASN A 135 -1.63 -8.59 22.27
C ASN A 135 -2.79 -9.53 22.61
N THR A 136 -3.43 -9.31 23.72
CA THR A 136 -4.56 -10.10 24.24
C THR A 136 -5.80 -10.07 23.35
N TRP A 137 -5.93 -9.08 22.45
CA TRP A 137 -7.11 -8.86 21.62
C TRP A 137 -6.99 -9.37 20.18
N ALA A 138 -5.80 -9.80 19.75
CA ALA A 138 -5.55 -10.15 18.35
C ALA A 138 -6.48 -11.22 17.79
N HIS A 139 -6.97 -12.15 18.64
CA HIS A 139 -7.93 -13.21 18.28
C HIS A 139 -9.32 -12.66 17.93
N LEU A 140 -9.70 -11.49 18.46
CA LEU A 140 -10.94 -10.79 18.13
C LEU A 140 -10.71 -9.75 17.01
N GLU A 141 -9.61 -9.01 17.09
CA GLU A 141 -9.29 -7.92 16.17
C GLU A 141 -9.02 -8.39 14.74
N MET A 142 -8.19 -9.42 14.58
CA MET A 142 -7.76 -9.85 13.24
C MET A 142 -8.89 -10.39 12.38
N PRO A 143 -9.84 -11.22 12.89
CA PRO A 143 -11.00 -11.65 12.11
C PRO A 143 -11.82 -10.48 11.58
N MET A 144 -12.04 -9.45 12.41
CA MET A 144 -12.84 -8.28 12.02
C MET A 144 -12.07 -7.36 11.09
N LEU A 145 -10.79 -7.09 11.37
CA LEU A 145 -9.93 -6.26 10.54
C LEU A 145 -9.82 -6.82 9.11
N LEU A 146 -9.55 -8.12 8.97
CA LEU A 146 -9.44 -8.74 7.64
C LEU A 146 -10.76 -8.68 6.87
N ARG A 147 -11.91 -8.80 7.55
CA ARG A 147 -13.23 -8.63 6.93
C ARG A 147 -13.43 -7.20 6.42
N LEU A 148 -13.10 -6.18 7.18
CA LEU A 148 -13.19 -4.79 6.73
C LEU A 148 -12.26 -4.51 5.53
N LEU A 149 -11.04 -5.03 5.57
CA LEU A 149 -10.09 -4.87 4.46
C LEU A 149 -10.57 -5.57 3.18
N TYR A 150 -11.16 -6.76 3.31
CA TYR A 150 -11.64 -7.54 2.16
C TYR A 150 -13.02 -7.10 1.69
N CYS A 151 -14.01 -6.97 2.57
CA CYS A 151 -15.39 -6.70 2.16
C CYS A 151 -15.63 -5.22 1.82
N CYS A 152 -14.85 -4.30 2.41
CA CYS A 152 -14.97 -2.86 2.16
C CYS A 152 -13.79 -2.28 1.37
N GLY A 153 -12.79 -3.06 1.03
CA GLY A 153 -11.63 -2.59 0.28
C GLY A 153 -10.85 -1.47 0.98
N MET A 154 -10.90 -1.36 2.30
CA MET A 154 -10.21 -0.30 3.06
C MET A 154 -8.69 -0.46 2.99
N ARG A 155 -7.96 0.66 3.12
CA ARG A 155 -6.51 0.59 3.42
C ARG A 155 -6.32 0.22 4.89
N VAL A 156 -5.26 -0.54 5.21
CA VAL A 156 -4.99 -0.93 6.61
C VAL A 156 -4.89 0.28 7.53
N GLY A 157 -4.23 1.35 7.08
CA GLY A 157 -4.13 2.59 7.86
C GLY A 157 -5.47 3.32 8.05
N GLU A 158 -6.43 3.14 7.15
CA GLU A 158 -7.80 3.65 7.31
C GLU A 158 -8.55 2.81 8.35
N ALA A 159 -8.51 1.48 8.21
CA ALA A 159 -9.25 0.57 9.06
C ALA A 159 -8.81 0.63 10.53
N VAL A 160 -7.51 0.65 10.83
CA VAL A 160 -7.02 0.71 12.21
C VAL A 160 -7.31 2.06 12.91
N ASN A 161 -7.57 3.12 12.16
CA ASN A 161 -7.88 4.44 12.71
C ASN A 161 -9.39 4.72 12.85
N ILE A 162 -10.26 3.75 12.63
CA ILE A 162 -11.70 3.87 12.87
C ILE A 162 -11.95 3.90 14.38
N THR A 163 -12.73 4.89 14.84
CA THR A 163 -13.28 4.90 16.19
C THR A 163 -14.71 4.37 16.19
N VAL A 164 -15.23 3.96 17.35
CA VAL A 164 -16.62 3.48 17.46
C VAL A 164 -17.60 4.57 17.00
N GLY A 165 -17.32 5.83 17.31
CA GLY A 165 -18.13 6.98 16.87
C GLY A 165 -18.13 7.26 15.37
N ASP A 166 -17.28 6.60 14.60
CA ASP A 166 -17.26 6.68 13.13
C ASP A 166 -18.23 5.69 12.47
N ILE A 167 -18.88 4.80 13.26
CA ILE A 167 -19.76 3.75 12.75
C ILE A 167 -21.21 4.16 12.98
N ASP A 168 -21.97 4.24 11.90
CA ASP A 168 -23.43 4.36 11.95
C ASP A 168 -24.05 2.97 11.68
N PHE A 169 -24.40 2.26 12.75
CA PHE A 169 -24.99 0.93 12.64
C PHE A 169 -26.41 0.95 12.04
N VAL A 170 -27.14 2.07 12.16
CA VAL A 170 -28.49 2.20 11.59
C VAL A 170 -28.42 2.41 10.08
N ARG A 171 -27.54 3.31 9.63
CA ARG A 171 -27.31 3.58 8.21
C ARG A 171 -26.35 2.58 7.56
N GLN A 172 -25.72 1.74 8.35
CA GLN A 172 -24.74 0.75 7.91
C GLN A 172 -23.59 1.41 7.12
N THR A 173 -23.01 2.46 7.72
CA THR A 173 -21.91 3.20 7.11
C THR A 173 -20.77 3.44 8.09
N ILE A 174 -19.56 3.53 7.57
CA ILE A 174 -18.36 3.86 8.33
C ILE A 174 -17.75 5.14 7.75
N LEU A 175 -17.51 6.15 8.59
CA LEU A 175 -16.83 7.37 8.21
C LEU A 175 -15.32 7.19 8.33
N LEU A 176 -14.60 7.24 7.22
CA LEU A 176 -13.14 7.21 7.21
C LEU A 176 -12.61 8.65 7.28
N ARG A 177 -12.08 9.05 8.46
CA ARG A 177 -11.54 10.40 8.70
C ARG A 177 -10.06 10.49 8.36
N VAL A 178 -9.28 9.48 8.74
CA VAL A 178 -7.83 9.46 8.56
C VAL A 178 -7.50 8.76 7.25
N THR A 179 -7.44 9.54 6.18
CA THR A 179 -7.11 9.06 4.84
C THR A 179 -5.86 9.76 4.30
N LYS A 180 -5.26 9.17 3.25
CA LYS A 180 -4.19 9.86 2.52
C LYS A 180 -4.74 11.18 1.96
N LYS A 181 -4.05 12.30 2.23
CA LYS A 181 -4.45 13.67 1.84
C LYS A 181 -5.72 14.21 2.54
N TYR A 182 -6.06 13.71 3.73
CA TYR A 182 -7.16 14.21 4.57
C TYR A 182 -8.56 14.20 3.90
N LYS A 183 -8.77 13.41 2.86
CA LYS A 183 -10.08 13.26 2.22
C LYS A 183 -10.92 12.28 3.03
N GLN A 184 -11.98 12.78 3.64
CA GLN A 184 -12.96 11.92 4.33
C GLN A 184 -13.91 11.27 3.32
N ARG A 185 -14.36 10.06 3.62
CA ARG A 185 -15.42 9.39 2.86
C ARG A 185 -16.24 8.46 3.71
N LEU A 186 -17.50 8.28 3.34
CA LEU A 186 -18.37 7.24 3.89
C LEU A 186 -18.19 5.95 3.10
N VAL A 187 -18.12 4.84 3.82
CA VAL A 187 -18.04 3.51 3.25
C VAL A 187 -19.29 2.73 3.71
N PRO A 188 -20.19 2.37 2.80
CA PRO A 188 -21.30 1.50 3.14
C PRO A 188 -20.82 0.07 3.44
N VAL A 189 -21.47 -0.58 4.40
CA VAL A 189 -21.22 -1.97 4.77
C VAL A 189 -22.47 -2.80 4.59
N SER A 190 -22.32 -4.10 4.29
CA SER A 190 -23.49 -4.98 4.20
C SER A 190 -24.11 -5.20 5.58
N SER A 191 -25.38 -5.60 5.61
CA SER A 191 -26.12 -5.88 6.87
C SER A 191 -25.41 -6.93 7.71
N GLU A 192 -24.89 -7.98 7.07
CA GLU A 192 -24.17 -9.06 7.73
C GLU A 192 -22.85 -8.57 8.35
N LEU A 193 -22.12 -7.71 7.62
CA LEU A 193 -20.87 -7.16 8.14
C LEU A 193 -21.13 -6.14 9.26
N ALA A 194 -22.19 -5.34 9.16
CA ALA A 194 -22.59 -4.40 10.21
C ALA A 194 -22.99 -5.14 11.50
N GLU A 195 -23.73 -6.25 11.39
CA GLU A 195 -24.07 -7.11 12.52
C GLU A 195 -22.83 -7.75 13.17
N LEU A 196 -21.90 -8.27 12.37
CA LEU A 196 -20.63 -8.81 12.87
C LEU A 196 -19.80 -7.74 13.58
N LEU A 197 -19.74 -6.53 13.02
CA LEU A 197 -19.02 -5.40 13.60
C LEU A 197 -19.67 -4.95 14.93
N TYR A 198 -20.99 -4.95 14.99
CA TYR A 198 -21.72 -4.67 16.21
C TYR A 198 -21.38 -5.68 17.32
N ARG A 199 -21.49 -6.98 17.01
CA ARG A 199 -21.13 -8.07 17.95
C ARG A 199 -19.67 -7.99 18.40
N TYR A 200 -18.77 -7.65 17.47
CA TYR A 200 -17.36 -7.42 17.78
C TYR A 200 -17.21 -6.28 18.81
N CYS A 201 -17.84 -5.12 18.58
CA CYS A 201 -17.79 -4.00 19.53
C CYS A 201 -18.37 -4.34 20.89
N VAL A 202 -19.42 -5.16 20.94
CA VAL A 202 -19.99 -5.69 22.20
C VAL A 202 -18.98 -6.59 22.91
N SER A 203 -18.37 -7.55 22.17
CA SER A 203 -17.39 -8.50 22.74
C SER A 203 -16.12 -7.81 23.24
N MET A 204 -15.73 -6.71 22.61
CA MET A 204 -14.61 -5.87 23.04
C MET A 204 -14.97 -4.93 24.20
N GLY A 205 -16.26 -4.81 24.55
CA GLY A 205 -16.74 -3.88 25.58
C GLY A 205 -16.64 -2.40 25.21
N ILE A 206 -16.52 -2.09 23.92
CA ILE A 206 -16.25 -0.71 23.43
C ILE A 206 -17.46 -0.01 22.83
N LEU A 207 -18.60 -0.68 22.71
CA LEU A 207 -19.75 -0.18 21.93
C LEU A 207 -20.26 1.19 22.40
N GLN A 208 -20.16 1.50 23.69
CA GLN A 208 -20.64 2.75 24.29
C GLN A 208 -19.54 3.83 24.37
N GLU A 209 -18.36 3.58 23.82
CA GLU A 209 -17.18 4.43 23.91
C GLU A 209 -16.81 5.03 22.55
N PRO A 210 -17.46 6.12 22.10
CA PRO A 210 -17.32 6.64 20.74
C PRO A 210 -15.88 7.10 20.40
N GLN A 211 -15.06 7.41 21.42
CA GLN A 211 -13.69 7.88 21.25
C GLN A 211 -12.67 6.74 21.13
N VAL A 212 -13.06 5.51 21.51
CA VAL A 212 -12.17 4.34 21.50
C VAL A 212 -12.01 3.84 20.07
N PHE A 213 -10.79 3.42 19.72
CA PHE A 213 -10.51 2.79 18.43
C PHE A 213 -11.18 1.42 18.34
N VAL A 214 -11.73 1.12 17.17
CA VAL A 214 -12.32 -0.21 16.89
C VAL A 214 -11.28 -1.31 17.03
N PHE A 215 -10.04 -1.01 16.68
CA PHE A 215 -8.88 -1.89 16.84
C PHE A 215 -7.87 -1.21 17.75
N PRO A 216 -8.01 -1.38 19.08
CA PRO A 216 -7.11 -0.75 20.03
C PRO A 216 -5.72 -1.36 20.01
N GLY A 217 -4.71 -0.55 20.33
CA GLY A 217 -3.34 -0.99 20.49
C GLY A 217 -3.04 -1.53 21.88
N ALA A 218 -1.89 -1.17 22.42
CA ALA A 218 -1.49 -1.56 23.78
C ALA A 218 -2.35 -0.90 24.86
N ASP A 219 -2.92 0.25 24.55
CA ASP A 219 -3.92 0.96 25.33
C ASP A 219 -5.19 1.16 24.46
N MET A 220 -6.32 1.41 25.09
CA MET A 220 -7.60 1.58 24.39
C MET A 220 -7.70 2.89 23.58
N TYR A 221 -6.76 3.81 23.76
CA TYR A 221 -6.76 5.16 23.20
C TYR A 221 -5.78 5.34 22.02
N SER A 222 -4.93 4.37 21.76
CA SER A 222 -4.12 4.32 20.55
C SER A 222 -4.58 3.21 19.61
N PRO A 223 -4.47 3.39 18.29
CA PRO A 223 -4.89 2.37 17.34
C PRO A 223 -3.87 1.23 17.26
N LEU A 224 -4.32 0.04 16.89
CA LEU A 224 -3.45 -1.06 16.48
C LEU A 224 -2.46 -0.57 15.41
N SER A 225 -1.17 -0.78 15.64
CA SER A 225 -0.21 -0.33 14.65
C SER A 225 -0.31 -1.15 13.35
N ALA A 226 -0.19 -0.47 12.21
CA ALA A 226 -0.19 -1.15 10.91
C ALA A 226 0.93 -2.21 10.79
N ASN A 227 2.05 -2.04 11.53
CA ASN A 227 3.12 -3.03 11.58
C ASN A 227 2.72 -4.26 12.39
N SER A 228 2.04 -4.09 13.52
CA SER A 228 1.49 -5.20 14.30
C SER A 228 0.48 -5.98 13.46
N ALA A 229 -0.46 -5.31 12.81
CA ALA A 229 -1.42 -5.94 11.90
C ALA A 229 -0.73 -6.74 10.78
N LYS A 230 0.33 -6.19 10.17
CA LYS A 230 1.13 -6.91 9.15
C LYS A 230 1.82 -8.16 9.71
N ASN A 231 2.33 -8.08 10.94
CA ASN A 231 3.02 -9.23 11.56
C ASN A 231 2.03 -10.34 11.92
N TYR A 232 0.87 -9.99 12.49
CA TYR A 232 -0.22 -10.95 12.72
C TYR A 232 -0.68 -11.59 11.41
N PHE A 233 -0.90 -10.80 10.37
CA PHE A 233 -1.30 -11.31 9.07
C PHE A 233 -0.30 -12.30 8.49
N LYS A 234 1.00 -12.04 8.60
CA LYS A 234 2.05 -13.00 8.16
C LYS A 234 1.95 -14.34 8.90
N ALA A 235 1.72 -14.30 10.21
CA ALA A 235 1.56 -15.51 11.01
C ALA A 235 0.31 -16.29 10.60
N ILE A 236 -0.82 -15.60 10.40
CA ILE A 236 -2.08 -16.18 9.94
C ILE A 236 -1.91 -16.83 8.57
N MET A 237 -1.28 -16.15 7.62
CA MET A 237 -1.01 -16.67 6.28
C MET A 237 -0.18 -17.94 6.30
N LYS A 238 0.89 -17.95 7.14
CA LYS A 238 1.71 -19.14 7.31
C LYS A 238 0.88 -20.33 7.83
N ARG A 239 -0.01 -20.11 8.80
CA ARG A 239 -0.92 -21.15 9.34
C ARG A 239 -1.94 -21.61 8.30
N ALA A 240 -2.45 -20.68 7.45
CA ALA A 240 -3.36 -21.00 6.37
C ALA A 240 -2.70 -21.73 5.19
N GLY A 241 -1.37 -21.99 5.24
CA GLY A 241 -0.62 -22.59 4.15
C GLY A 241 -0.56 -21.69 2.91
N ILE A 242 -0.68 -20.37 3.08
CA ILE A 242 -0.52 -19.40 1.99
C ILE A 242 0.90 -18.86 2.09
N THR A 243 1.77 -19.44 1.28
CA THR A 243 3.21 -19.13 1.33
C THR A 243 3.62 -18.21 0.17
N ARG A 244 4.78 -17.62 0.32
CA ARG A 244 5.41 -16.79 -0.70
C ARG A 244 6.27 -17.62 -1.66
N GLU A 245 6.12 -18.91 -1.71
CA GLU A 245 6.91 -19.78 -2.56
C GLU A 245 6.68 -19.47 -4.04
N GLY A 246 7.75 -19.42 -4.83
CA GLY A 246 7.70 -19.06 -6.25
C GLY A 246 7.83 -17.58 -6.58
N TYR A 247 7.80 -16.68 -5.57
CA TYR A 247 8.02 -15.25 -5.81
C TYR A 247 9.49 -14.87 -5.72
N GLY A 248 9.98 -14.19 -6.73
CA GLY A 248 11.33 -13.65 -6.74
C GLY A 248 11.59 -12.68 -5.58
N ARG A 249 12.86 -12.48 -5.21
CA ARG A 249 13.26 -11.58 -4.09
C ARG A 249 12.67 -10.16 -4.23
N ARG A 250 12.39 -9.73 -5.47
CA ARG A 250 11.84 -8.39 -5.80
C ARG A 250 10.33 -8.38 -6.03
N GLU A 251 9.68 -9.52 -6.07
CA GLU A 251 8.23 -9.62 -6.22
C GLU A 251 7.56 -9.50 -4.86
N ARG A 252 6.49 -8.70 -4.81
CA ARG A 252 5.69 -8.57 -3.60
C ARG A 252 4.72 -9.73 -3.53
N GLY A 253 4.99 -10.67 -2.63
CA GLY A 253 4.03 -11.73 -2.30
C GLY A 253 2.79 -11.16 -1.59
N PRO A 254 1.88 -12.07 -1.18
CA PRO A 254 0.63 -11.71 -0.53
C PRO A 254 0.86 -10.84 0.73
N CYS A 255 0.05 -9.80 0.87
CA CYS A 255 0.09 -8.84 1.98
C CYS A 255 -1.32 -8.31 2.28
N LEU A 256 -1.50 -7.60 3.39
CA LEU A 256 -2.81 -7.00 3.77
C LEU A 256 -3.44 -6.18 2.65
N HIS A 257 -2.64 -5.43 1.90
CA HIS A 257 -3.14 -4.61 0.80
C HIS A 257 -3.70 -5.43 -0.36
N CYS A 258 -3.27 -6.69 -0.49
CA CYS A 258 -3.78 -7.61 -1.51
C CYS A 258 -5.26 -7.97 -1.29
N LEU A 259 -5.79 -7.90 -0.06
CA LEU A 259 -7.22 -8.04 0.21
C LEU A 259 -8.03 -6.95 -0.49
N ARG A 260 -7.56 -5.71 -0.45
CA ARG A 260 -8.17 -4.59 -1.17
C ARG A 260 -8.02 -4.74 -2.70
N HIS A 261 -6.90 -5.25 -3.19
CA HIS A 261 -6.74 -5.54 -4.61
C HIS A 261 -7.74 -6.61 -5.08
N THR A 262 -7.88 -7.68 -4.30
CA THR A 262 -8.86 -8.75 -4.56
C THR A 262 -10.29 -8.22 -4.52
N PHE A 263 -10.63 -7.38 -3.53
CA PHE A 263 -11.93 -6.69 -3.49
C PHE A 263 -12.20 -5.89 -4.76
N ALA A 264 -11.24 -5.07 -5.20
CA ALA A 264 -11.40 -4.23 -6.37
C ALA A 264 -11.65 -5.04 -7.65
N VAL A 265 -10.84 -6.09 -7.88
CA VAL A 265 -11.02 -6.98 -9.06
C VAL A 265 -12.33 -7.73 -9.01
N LYS A 266 -12.71 -8.30 -7.84
CA LYS A 266 -14.00 -8.99 -7.70
C LYS A 266 -15.20 -8.05 -7.84
N SER A 267 -15.05 -6.76 -7.46
CA SER A 267 -16.10 -5.76 -7.68
C SER A 267 -16.33 -5.48 -9.13
N PHE A 268 -15.27 -5.41 -9.95
CA PHE A 268 -15.42 -5.29 -11.40
C PHE A 268 -16.14 -6.52 -11.99
N ALA A 269 -15.67 -7.72 -11.68
CA ALA A 269 -16.28 -8.96 -12.17
C ALA A 269 -17.77 -9.09 -11.76
N LYS A 270 -18.12 -8.63 -10.54
CA LYS A 270 -19.53 -8.60 -10.11
C LYS A 270 -20.35 -7.59 -10.90
N ASN A 271 -19.83 -6.41 -11.20
CA ASN A 271 -20.52 -5.40 -11.98
C ASN A 271 -20.74 -5.87 -13.42
N GLU A 272 -19.75 -6.52 -14.04
CA GLU A 272 -19.86 -7.11 -15.37
C GLU A 272 -20.96 -8.18 -15.43
N ARG A 273 -21.02 -9.09 -14.46
CA ARG A 273 -22.12 -10.08 -14.35
C ARG A 273 -23.50 -9.44 -14.20
N ASN A 274 -23.57 -8.24 -13.63
CA ASN A 274 -24.78 -7.45 -13.50
C ASN A 274 -25.08 -6.59 -14.75
N GLY A 275 -24.32 -6.76 -15.84
CA GLY A 275 -24.51 -6.06 -17.12
C GLY A 275 -23.91 -4.66 -17.19
N MET A 276 -23.13 -4.24 -16.20
CA MET A 276 -22.42 -2.94 -16.24
C MET A 276 -21.06 -3.15 -16.91
N ASN A 277 -20.73 -2.33 -17.92
CA ASN A 277 -19.40 -2.36 -18.51
C ASN A 277 -18.34 -2.01 -17.45
N ALA A 278 -17.24 -2.76 -17.42
CA ALA A 278 -16.17 -2.56 -16.44
C ALA A 278 -15.60 -1.14 -16.46
N ARG A 279 -15.50 -0.51 -17.64
CA ARG A 279 -15.03 0.90 -17.74
C ARG A 279 -16.00 1.88 -17.10
N ASP A 280 -17.30 1.65 -17.18
CA ASP A 280 -18.33 2.49 -16.57
C ASP A 280 -18.33 2.36 -15.04
N ALA A 281 -17.85 1.22 -14.52
CA ALA A 281 -17.68 0.98 -13.09
C ALA A 281 -16.46 1.72 -12.48
N VAL A 282 -15.47 2.13 -13.30
CA VAL A 282 -14.23 2.77 -12.82
C VAL A 282 -14.48 4.02 -11.96
N PRO A 283 -15.30 5.01 -12.36
CA PRO A 283 -15.53 6.22 -11.56
C PRO A 283 -16.16 5.90 -10.20
N PHE A 284 -17.14 4.98 -10.16
CA PHE A 284 -17.82 4.58 -8.92
C PHE A 284 -16.86 3.88 -7.98
N LEU A 285 -16.10 2.91 -8.48
CA LEU A 285 -15.13 2.17 -7.65
C LEU A 285 -13.97 3.05 -7.22
N SER A 286 -13.53 4.01 -8.06
CA SER A 286 -12.50 4.99 -7.72
C SER A 286 -12.94 5.86 -6.55
N THR A 287 -14.15 6.37 -6.59
CA THR A 287 -14.75 7.18 -5.51
C THR A 287 -14.88 6.36 -4.23
N TYR A 288 -15.43 5.14 -4.33
CA TYR A 288 -15.60 4.23 -3.21
C TYR A 288 -14.26 3.90 -2.53
N LEU A 289 -13.26 3.55 -3.31
CA LEU A 289 -11.92 3.23 -2.81
C LEU A 289 -11.16 4.47 -2.31
N GLY A 290 -11.55 5.67 -2.70
CA GLY A 290 -10.83 6.91 -2.39
C GLY A 290 -9.47 6.94 -3.10
N HIS A 291 -9.46 6.70 -4.40
CA HIS A 291 -8.30 6.89 -5.26
C HIS A 291 -8.17 8.35 -5.68
N ASP A 292 -6.95 8.83 -5.84
CA ASP A 292 -6.67 10.21 -6.26
C ASP A 292 -6.89 10.41 -7.76
N SER A 293 -6.80 9.33 -8.54
CA SER A 293 -7.03 9.33 -9.99
C SER A 293 -7.76 8.08 -10.44
N LEU A 294 -8.51 8.18 -11.53
CA LEU A 294 -9.17 7.03 -12.17
C LEU A 294 -8.15 5.98 -12.62
N GLN A 295 -6.96 6.41 -13.04
CA GLN A 295 -5.87 5.54 -13.47
C GLN A 295 -5.45 4.52 -12.41
N GLU A 296 -5.53 4.89 -11.12
CA GLU A 296 -5.25 3.94 -10.03
C GLU A 296 -6.26 2.79 -10.00
N THR A 297 -7.50 3.04 -10.41
CA THR A 297 -8.57 2.06 -10.46
C THR A 297 -8.57 1.30 -11.79
N GLU A 298 -8.29 1.97 -12.91
CA GLU A 298 -8.20 1.33 -14.24
C GLU A 298 -7.16 0.21 -14.28
N LYS A 299 -6.12 0.28 -13.45
CA LYS A 299 -5.13 -0.81 -13.35
C LYS A 299 -5.75 -2.15 -13.02
N TYR A 300 -6.84 -2.17 -12.27
CA TYR A 300 -7.53 -3.41 -11.91
C TYR A 300 -8.32 -4.05 -13.07
N LEU A 301 -8.68 -3.28 -14.07
CA LEU A 301 -9.35 -3.80 -15.29
C LEU A 301 -8.50 -4.88 -15.99
N LYS A 302 -7.16 -4.75 -15.91
CA LYS A 302 -6.24 -5.73 -16.50
C LYS A 302 -6.29 -7.10 -15.82
N TYR A 303 -6.90 -7.18 -14.65
CA TYR A 303 -6.94 -8.40 -13.82
C TYR A 303 -8.37 -8.92 -13.63
N SER A 304 -9.40 -8.28 -14.18
CA SER A 304 -10.74 -8.86 -14.25
C SER A 304 -10.74 -9.95 -15.29
N GLY A 305 -11.00 -11.20 -14.87
CA GLY A 305 -10.85 -12.39 -15.70
C GLY A 305 -11.77 -12.43 -16.93
N ASP A 306 -12.91 -11.72 -16.86
CA ASP A 306 -13.92 -11.69 -17.92
C ASP A 306 -13.43 -10.90 -19.16
N HIS A 307 -12.53 -9.89 -18.99
CA HIS A 307 -11.87 -9.22 -20.13
C HIS A 307 -10.95 -10.16 -20.92
N PHE A 308 -10.34 -11.15 -20.28
CA PHE A 308 -9.52 -12.14 -20.97
C PHE A 308 -10.39 -13.20 -21.66
N SER A 309 -11.50 -13.62 -21.07
CA SER A 309 -12.39 -14.61 -21.68
C SER A 309 -13.08 -14.07 -22.94
N ASP A 310 -13.53 -12.82 -22.92
CA ASP A 310 -14.16 -12.20 -24.09
C ASP A 310 -13.12 -11.84 -25.16
N ALA A 311 -11.95 -11.35 -24.77
CA ALA A 311 -10.85 -11.13 -25.71
C ALA A 311 -10.36 -12.43 -26.35
N VAL A 312 -10.30 -13.53 -25.60
CA VAL A 312 -9.95 -14.87 -26.12
C VAL A 312 -11.03 -15.36 -27.05
N LYS A 313 -12.33 -15.25 -26.69
CA LYS A 313 -13.44 -15.62 -27.59
C LYS A 313 -13.45 -14.79 -28.87
N MET A 314 -13.31 -13.46 -28.78
CA MET A 314 -13.20 -12.60 -29.95
C MET A 314 -11.97 -12.93 -30.80
N PHE A 315 -10.86 -13.29 -30.18
CA PHE A 315 -9.65 -13.74 -30.87
C PHE A 315 -9.86 -15.09 -31.54
N ASP A 316 -10.49 -16.06 -30.86
CA ASP A 316 -10.85 -17.38 -31.41
C ASP A 316 -11.86 -17.27 -32.54
N GLU A 317 -12.85 -16.41 -32.42
CA GLU A 317 -13.80 -16.09 -33.50
C GLU A 317 -13.11 -15.42 -34.69
N PHE A 318 -12.18 -14.49 -34.45
CA PHE A 318 -11.40 -13.82 -35.47
C PHE A 318 -10.37 -14.73 -36.15
N THR A 319 -9.74 -15.63 -35.38
CA THR A 319 -8.72 -16.56 -35.87
C THR A 319 -9.27 -17.91 -36.29
N GLY A 320 -10.52 -18.19 -35.96
CA GLY A 320 -11.22 -19.42 -36.35
C GLY A 320 -11.23 -19.60 -37.86
N GLY A 321 -10.39 -20.53 -38.34
CA GLY A 321 -10.20 -20.82 -39.78
C GLY A 321 -9.00 -20.13 -40.45
N LEU A 322 -8.24 -19.25 -39.73
CA LEU A 322 -7.01 -18.62 -40.25
C LEU A 322 -5.78 -19.53 -40.16
N PHE A 323 -5.78 -20.48 -39.22
CA PHE A 323 -4.70 -21.43 -39.06
C PHE A 323 -5.14 -22.83 -39.51
N PRO A 324 -4.37 -23.50 -40.40
CA PRO A 324 -4.67 -24.89 -40.77
C PRO A 324 -4.50 -25.80 -39.55
N GLU A 325 -5.37 -26.81 -39.40
CA GLU A 325 -5.21 -27.83 -38.38
C GLU A 325 -3.86 -28.52 -38.56
N VAL A 326 -2.95 -28.38 -37.62
CA VAL A 326 -1.70 -29.11 -37.58
C VAL A 326 -2.01 -30.45 -36.93
N LYS A 327 -2.11 -31.52 -37.75
CA LYS A 327 -2.15 -32.88 -37.24
C LYS A 327 -0.73 -33.26 -36.82
N PHE A 328 -0.48 -33.47 -35.54
CA PHE A 328 0.70 -34.16 -35.05
C PHE A 328 0.44 -35.65 -35.20
N ASP A 329 1.06 -36.29 -36.18
CA ASP A 329 1.09 -37.73 -36.25
C ASP A 329 1.92 -38.27 -35.07
N ALA A 330 1.34 -39.23 -34.31
CA ALA A 330 1.88 -39.83 -33.12
C ALA A 330 2.99 -40.82 -33.46
#